data_8e4b593cfbb05f7b21362545a8b055f3
#
_entry.id   8e4b593cfbb05f7b21362545a8b055f3
#
_cell.length_a   1.000
_cell.length_b   1.000
_cell.length_c   1.000
_cell.angle_alpha   90.00
_cell.angle_beta   90.00
_cell.angle_gamma   90.00
#
_symmetry.space_group_name_H-M   'P 1'
#
loop_
_entity.id
_entity.type
_entity.pdbx_description
1 polymer ?
#
loop_
_entity_poly.entity_id
_entity_poly.type
_entity_poly.pdbx_seq_one_letter_code
_entity_poly.pdbx_strand_id
1 'polypeptide(L)'
;MNILNYEFNGEGMQRVFENEKWTVGIKNWKPANDVTGIDCLERHNKTDELFVLVEGSCTLVYANETEGGLEFGAVKMEKDKVYNIPATLWHNTITCKAVFCYS
;
A
#
# COMPACT_ATOMS: atom_id res chain seq x y z
N MET A 1 -3.43 -33.44 -4.59
CA MET A 1 -3.09 -32.01 -4.73
C MET A 1 -3.77 -31.22 -3.64
N ASN A 2 -3.04 -30.40 -2.91
CA ASN A 2 -3.56 -29.63 -1.79
C ASN A 2 -3.65 -28.16 -2.13
N ILE A 3 -4.60 -27.46 -1.52
CA ILE A 3 -4.67 -26.01 -1.57
C ILE A 3 -3.73 -25.46 -0.50
N LEU A 4 -2.78 -24.66 -0.90
CA LEU A 4 -1.83 -24.02 0.01
C LEU A 4 -2.42 -22.67 0.47
N ASN A 5 -2.04 -22.25 1.66
CA ASN A 5 -2.42 -20.93 2.15
C ASN A 5 -1.22 -20.27 2.81
N TYR A 6 -1.26 -18.95 2.86
CA TYR A 6 -0.15 -18.13 3.35
C TYR A 6 -0.70 -17.04 4.26
N GLU A 7 0.03 -16.71 5.31
CA GLU A 7 -0.36 -15.65 6.22
C GLU A 7 0.87 -14.87 6.70
N PHE A 8 0.64 -13.67 7.15
CA PHE A 8 1.66 -12.85 7.79
C PHE A 8 1.01 -11.91 8.81
N ASN A 9 1.42 -12.02 10.06
CA ASN A 9 0.88 -11.24 11.17
C ASN A 9 1.87 -10.26 11.78
N GLY A 10 3.08 -10.16 11.21
CA GLY A 10 4.12 -9.26 11.70
C GLY A 10 3.94 -7.83 11.24
N GLU A 11 4.80 -6.94 11.68
CA GLU A 11 4.83 -5.56 11.21
C GLU A 11 5.42 -5.45 9.81
N GLY A 12 4.89 -4.52 9.02
CA GLY A 12 5.39 -4.25 7.69
C GLY A 12 4.80 -5.17 6.63
N MET A 13 5.58 -5.43 5.60
CA MET A 13 5.13 -6.17 4.43
C MET A 13 5.96 -7.43 4.25
N GLN A 14 5.28 -8.53 3.92
CA GLN A 14 5.90 -9.78 3.57
C GLN A 14 5.38 -10.25 2.21
N ARG A 15 6.28 -10.60 1.32
CA ARG A 15 5.90 -11.29 0.10
C ARG A 15 5.64 -12.75 0.46
N VAL A 16 4.36 -13.14 0.42
CA VAL A 16 3.95 -14.48 0.86
C VAL A 16 3.87 -15.48 -0.27
N PHE A 17 3.78 -14.99 -1.49
CA PHE A 17 3.79 -15.83 -2.69
C PHE A 17 4.45 -15.08 -3.84
N GLU A 18 5.27 -15.78 -4.61
CA GLU A 18 5.91 -15.20 -5.77
C GLU A 18 6.12 -16.26 -6.85
N ASN A 19 5.86 -15.89 -8.08
CA ASN A 19 6.22 -16.67 -9.25
C ASN A 19 6.78 -15.73 -10.32
N GLU A 20 7.01 -16.23 -11.52
CA GLU A 20 7.60 -15.42 -12.59
C GLU A 20 6.66 -14.32 -13.13
N LYS A 21 5.38 -14.34 -12.78
CA LYS A 21 4.36 -13.44 -13.32
C LYS A 21 3.86 -12.43 -12.31
N TRP A 22 3.73 -12.80 -11.05
CA TRP A 22 3.21 -11.91 -10.03
C TRP A 22 3.76 -12.24 -8.65
N THR A 23 3.62 -11.27 -7.77
CA THR A 23 3.95 -11.40 -6.36
C THR A 23 2.75 -10.97 -5.54
N VAL A 24 2.43 -11.70 -4.48
CA VAL A 24 1.38 -11.34 -3.54
C VAL A 24 2.03 -11.04 -2.20
N GLY A 25 1.74 -9.87 -1.65
CA GLY A 25 2.23 -9.45 -0.35
C GLY A 25 1.10 -9.19 0.62
N ILE A 26 1.39 -9.37 1.89
CA ILE A 26 0.51 -8.95 2.97
C ILE A 26 1.21 -7.81 3.68
N LYS A 27 0.52 -6.67 3.81
CA LYS A 27 1.08 -5.48 4.44
C LYS A 27 0.27 -5.14 5.69
N ASN A 28 0.97 -5.09 6.81
CA ASN A 28 0.41 -4.72 8.10
C ASN A 28 1.01 -3.39 8.55
N TRP A 29 0.45 -2.82 9.61
CA TRP A 29 0.96 -1.58 10.17
C TRP A 29 2.45 -1.71 10.55
N LYS A 30 3.19 -0.63 10.31
CA LYS A 30 4.54 -0.42 10.84
C LYS A 30 4.72 1.08 11.11
N PRO A 31 5.66 1.48 12.00
CA PRO A 31 5.84 2.90 12.33
C PRO A 31 6.07 3.81 11.13
N ALA A 32 6.80 3.35 10.12
CA ALA A 32 7.08 4.15 8.92
C ALA A 32 5.85 4.44 8.06
N ASN A 33 4.76 3.73 8.26
CA ASN A 33 3.49 3.94 7.55
C ASN A 33 2.39 4.55 8.44
N ASP A 34 2.72 4.89 9.69
CA ASP A 34 1.79 5.60 10.54
C ASP A 34 1.77 7.08 10.16
N VAL A 35 0.69 7.77 10.50
CA VAL A 35 0.54 9.19 10.16
C VAL A 35 1.67 10.06 10.73
N THR A 36 2.25 9.65 11.85
CA THR A 36 3.35 10.35 12.50
C THR A 36 4.73 9.90 12.03
N GLY A 37 4.80 8.79 11.31
CA GLY A 37 6.07 8.20 10.91
C GLY A 37 6.38 8.26 9.42
N ILE A 38 5.41 8.61 8.60
CA ILE A 38 5.59 8.66 7.15
C ILE A 38 6.41 9.89 6.76
N ASP A 39 7.46 9.70 5.99
CA ASP A 39 8.36 10.78 5.58
C ASP A 39 8.79 10.72 4.12
N CYS A 40 8.34 9.75 3.36
CA CYS A 40 8.74 9.59 1.96
C CYS A 40 7.65 8.97 1.10
N LEU A 41 7.79 9.18 -0.21
CA LEU A 41 7.04 8.46 -1.22
C LEU A 41 8.02 7.57 -1.99
N GLU A 42 7.50 6.48 -2.51
CA GLU A 42 8.28 5.56 -3.33
C GLU A 42 7.57 5.30 -4.65
N ARG A 43 8.29 4.76 -5.62
CA ARG A 43 7.69 4.36 -6.89
C ARG A 43 8.33 3.08 -7.39
N HIS A 44 7.55 2.34 -8.15
CA HIS A 44 8.01 1.14 -8.84
C HIS A 44 7.96 1.41 -10.34
N ASN A 45 9.05 1.16 -11.03
CA ASN A 45 9.19 1.58 -12.42
C ASN A 45 8.86 0.50 -13.45
N LYS A 46 8.64 -0.73 -13.01
CA LYS A 46 8.46 -1.86 -13.92
C LYS A 46 7.03 -2.37 -14.03
N THR A 47 6.26 -2.29 -12.95
CA THR A 47 4.92 -2.86 -12.91
C THR A 47 3.97 -1.98 -12.14
N ASP A 48 2.69 -2.13 -12.43
CA ASP A 48 1.63 -1.60 -11.58
C ASP A 48 1.56 -2.41 -10.29
N GLU A 49 0.96 -1.82 -9.26
CA GLU A 49 0.63 -2.51 -8.02
C GLU A 49 -0.87 -2.46 -7.79
N LEU A 50 -1.43 -3.55 -7.28
CA LEU A 50 -2.82 -3.59 -6.86
C LEU A 50 -2.88 -3.68 -5.35
N PHE A 51 -3.73 -2.84 -4.74
CA PHE A 51 -3.97 -2.84 -3.30
C PHE A 51 -5.42 -3.15 -3.01
N VAL A 52 -5.63 -4.00 -2.02
CA VAL A 52 -6.97 -4.30 -1.49
C VAL A 52 -6.91 -4.14 0.03
N LEU A 53 -7.84 -3.37 0.58
CA LEU A 53 -7.96 -3.23 2.03
C LEU A 53 -8.79 -4.40 2.57
N VAL A 54 -8.18 -5.20 3.42
CA VAL A 54 -8.83 -6.35 4.03
C VAL A 54 -9.47 -5.98 5.37
N GLU A 55 -8.76 -5.20 6.17
CA GLU A 55 -9.22 -4.83 7.51
C GLU A 55 -8.56 -3.52 7.94
N GLY A 56 -9.26 -2.77 8.76
CA GLY A 56 -8.74 -1.53 9.33
C GLY A 56 -8.91 -0.33 8.42
N SER A 57 -7.94 0.56 8.45
CA SER A 57 -7.96 1.83 7.73
C SER A 57 -6.63 2.03 7.00
N CYS A 58 -6.71 2.47 5.76
CA CYS A 58 -5.52 2.79 4.96
C CYS A 58 -5.84 3.92 4.00
N THR A 59 -4.94 4.89 3.92
CA THR A 59 -5.01 5.98 2.95
C THR A 59 -3.83 5.87 2.01
N LEU A 60 -4.10 5.86 0.71
CA LEU A 60 -3.08 5.95 -0.32
C LEU A 60 -2.76 7.41 -0.56
N VAL A 61 -1.49 7.78 -0.42
CA VAL A 61 -1.01 9.12 -0.75
C VAL A 61 -0.15 9.02 -2.00
N TYR A 62 -0.26 10.01 -2.89
CA TYR A 62 0.46 9.96 -4.15
C TYR A 62 0.82 11.35 -4.64
N ALA A 63 1.75 11.41 -5.59
CA ALA A 63 2.14 12.66 -6.21
C ALA A 63 2.34 12.44 -7.71
N ASN A 64 1.73 13.30 -8.50
CA ASN A 64 1.94 13.37 -9.94
C ASN A 64 2.97 14.43 -10.27
N GLU A 65 3.86 14.15 -11.21
CA GLU A 65 4.79 15.12 -11.74
C GLU A 65 4.07 15.95 -12.80
N THR A 66 4.11 17.26 -12.64
CA THR A 66 3.51 18.21 -13.59
C THR A 66 4.54 19.25 -13.98
N GLU A 67 4.24 20.08 -14.97
CA GLU A 67 5.14 21.17 -15.39
C GLU A 67 5.43 22.15 -14.25
N GLY A 68 4.46 22.34 -13.35
CA GLY A 68 4.61 23.22 -12.20
C GLY A 68 5.22 22.60 -10.97
N GLY A 69 5.61 21.31 -11.03
CA GLY A 69 6.15 20.57 -9.90
C GLY A 69 5.29 19.35 -9.55
N LEU A 70 5.25 18.98 -8.28
CA LEU A 70 4.47 17.84 -7.82
C LEU A 70 3.06 18.25 -7.41
N GLU A 71 2.09 17.45 -7.84
CA GLU A 71 0.70 17.60 -7.43
C GLU A 71 0.33 16.41 -6.56
N PHE A 72 -0.04 16.67 -5.31
CA PHE A 72 -0.30 15.63 -4.31
C PHE A 72 -1.78 15.31 -4.21
N GLY A 73 -2.07 14.04 -3.93
CA GLY A 73 -3.43 13.58 -3.69
C GLY A 73 -3.46 12.47 -2.65
N ALA A 74 -4.65 12.17 -2.18
CA ALA A 74 -4.87 11.12 -1.23
C ALA A 74 -6.21 10.42 -1.51
N VAL A 75 -6.23 9.11 -1.33
CA VAL A 75 -7.43 8.29 -1.46
C VAL A 75 -7.56 7.42 -0.23
N LYS A 76 -8.66 7.61 0.50
CA LYS A 76 -8.97 6.71 1.61
C LYS A 76 -9.55 5.43 1.04
N MET A 77 -8.87 4.31 1.30
CA MET A 77 -9.30 3.03 0.76
C MET A 77 -10.59 2.54 1.43
N GLU A 78 -11.44 1.95 0.62
CA GLU A 78 -12.64 1.27 1.07
C GLU A 78 -12.43 -0.24 0.91
N LYS A 79 -12.98 -1.02 1.82
CA LYS A 79 -12.93 -2.48 1.73
C LYS A 79 -13.64 -2.96 0.45
N ASP A 80 -13.20 -4.09 -0.06
CA ASP A 80 -13.78 -4.76 -1.22
C ASP A 80 -13.58 -4.03 -2.56
N LYS A 81 -12.68 -3.03 -2.58
CA LYS A 81 -12.26 -2.38 -3.82
C LYS A 81 -10.80 -2.70 -4.12
N VAL A 82 -10.49 -2.79 -5.39
CA VAL A 82 -9.11 -2.96 -5.87
C VAL A 82 -8.62 -1.61 -6.37
N TYR A 83 -7.50 -1.15 -5.80
CA TYR A 83 -6.88 0.11 -6.20
C TYR A 83 -5.62 -0.19 -7.01
N ASN A 84 -5.52 0.39 -8.19
CA ASN A 84 -4.38 0.22 -9.06
C ASN A 84 -3.46 1.43 -8.93
N ILE A 85 -2.23 1.17 -8.49
CA ILE A 85 -1.17 2.16 -8.48
C ILE A 85 -0.36 1.94 -9.76
N PRO A 86 -0.45 2.85 -10.74
CA PRO A 86 0.31 2.69 -11.98
C PRO A 86 1.81 2.68 -11.73
N ALA A 87 2.54 1.98 -12.58
CA ALA A 87 4.00 2.05 -12.57
C ALA A 87 4.43 3.52 -12.67
N THR A 88 5.51 3.87 -12.00
CA THR A 88 6.13 5.20 -11.93
C THR A 88 5.40 6.23 -11.08
N LEU A 89 4.21 5.96 -10.58
CA LEU A 89 3.51 6.89 -9.69
C LEU A 89 4.19 6.91 -8.31
N TRP A 90 4.57 8.09 -7.85
CA TRP A 90 5.04 8.28 -6.48
C TRP A 90 3.90 8.04 -5.51
N HIS A 91 4.09 7.16 -4.53
CA HIS A 91 3.02 6.79 -3.60
C HIS A 91 3.58 6.27 -2.28
N ASN A 92 2.70 6.21 -1.30
CA ASN A 92 2.91 5.46 -0.07
C ASN A 92 1.53 5.21 0.57
N THR A 93 1.51 4.44 1.62
CA THR A 93 0.29 4.14 2.36
C THR A 93 0.42 4.66 3.79
N ILE A 94 -0.67 5.20 4.31
CA ILE A 94 -0.78 5.57 5.72
C ILE A 94 -1.79 4.62 6.35
N THR A 95 -1.33 3.84 7.33
CA THR A 95 -2.15 2.88 8.04
C THR A 95 -2.20 3.23 9.51
N CYS A 96 -3.27 2.85 10.15
CA CYS A 96 -3.47 3.13 11.57
C CYS A 96 -3.41 1.84 12.37
N LYS A 97 -2.71 1.91 13.50
CA LYS A 97 -2.65 0.81 14.45
C LYS A 97 -3.82 0.85 15.42
N ALA A 98 -4.22 2.04 15.83
CA ALA A 98 -5.23 2.25 16.85
C ALA A 98 -6.64 2.28 16.27
N VAL A 99 -7.63 1.89 17.07
CA VAL A 99 -9.04 1.91 16.70
C VAL A 99 -9.54 3.34 16.38
N PHE A 100 -8.92 4.36 16.95
CA PHE A 100 -9.31 5.76 16.80
C PHE A 100 -8.42 6.51 15.82
N CYS A 101 -7.99 5.90 14.76
CA CYS A 101 -7.19 6.57 13.75
C CYS A 101 -8.08 7.31 12.75
N TYR A 102 -7.74 8.57 12.49
CA TYR A 102 -8.40 9.41 11.49
C TYR A 102 -7.41 9.67 10.35
N SER A 103 -7.74 9.19 9.19
CA SER A 103 -6.89 9.37 8.02
C SER A 103 -7.67 9.81 6.81
#